data_f5ffe20be2729221a5c2af778e1d7449
#
_entry.id   f5ffe20be2729221a5c2af778e1d7449
#
_cell.length_a   1.000
_cell.length_b   1.000
_cell.length_c   1.000
_cell.angle_alpha   90.00
_cell.angle_beta   90.00
_cell.angle_gamma   90.00
#
_symmetry.space_group_name_H-M   'P 1'
#
loop_
_entity.id
_entity.type
_entity.pdbx_description
1 polymer ?
#
loop_
_entity_poly.entity_id
_entity_poly.type
_entity_poly.pdbx_seq_one_letter_code
_entity_poly.pdbx_strand_id
1 'polypeptide(L)'
;MIKVLANDGISVSGELALQNAGFEVITQKVAQEQLANVINKKDITVLLVRSATKVRQDLIDACPELKMIGRGGVGMDNIDVEYAKEKGLEVINTPAASSASVAELVFAHLFGMVRFLYNANRQMPLEGDSSFKELKKSYSKGKELAGKTLGIIGFGRIGQEVSKRAIGLGMNVVAYDKFINTSN
;
A
#
# COMPACT_ATOMS: atom_id res chain seq x y z
N MET A 1 -23.94 15.24 -14.38
CA MET A 1 -22.58 15.33 -13.78
C MET A 1 -22.28 13.97 -13.17
N ILE A 2 -21.10 13.40 -13.39
CA ILE A 2 -20.72 12.11 -12.79
C ILE A 2 -20.40 12.33 -11.32
N LYS A 3 -21.00 11.52 -10.44
CA LYS A 3 -20.80 11.59 -8.99
C LYS A 3 -19.88 10.50 -8.50
N VAL A 4 -18.88 10.90 -7.74
CA VAL A 4 -17.81 10.03 -7.21
C VAL A 4 -17.91 10.01 -5.68
N LEU A 5 -18.05 8.83 -5.08
CA LEU A 5 -17.92 8.64 -3.63
C LEU A 5 -16.54 8.10 -3.30
N ALA A 6 -15.73 8.86 -2.59
CA ALA A 6 -14.44 8.42 -2.05
C ALA A 6 -14.63 7.96 -0.58
N ASN A 7 -15.19 6.76 -0.40
CA ASN A 7 -15.67 6.29 0.92
C ASN A 7 -14.54 6.08 1.95
N ASP A 8 -13.36 5.68 1.51
CA ASP A 8 -12.19 5.51 2.39
C ASP A 8 -11.24 6.73 2.36
N GLY A 9 -11.75 7.85 1.85
CA GLY A 9 -11.00 9.10 1.71
C GLY A 9 -10.13 9.15 0.44
N ILE A 10 -9.76 10.35 0.08
CA ILE A 10 -8.87 10.68 -1.04
C ILE A 10 -7.98 11.86 -0.62
N SER A 11 -6.81 12.03 -1.22
CA SER A 11 -5.97 13.20 -0.99
C SER A 11 -6.66 14.48 -1.51
N VAL A 12 -6.36 15.61 -0.88
CA VAL A 12 -6.87 16.92 -1.35
C VAL A 12 -6.52 17.17 -2.81
N SER A 13 -5.31 16.80 -3.22
CA SER A 13 -4.90 16.94 -4.64
C SER A 13 -5.70 16.05 -5.58
N GLY A 14 -6.05 14.84 -5.15
CA GLY A 14 -6.90 13.94 -5.93
C GLY A 14 -8.35 14.43 -6.02
N GLU A 15 -8.89 14.95 -4.93
CA GLU A 15 -10.22 15.56 -4.91
C GLU A 15 -10.30 16.76 -5.86
N LEU A 16 -9.34 17.68 -5.76
CA LEU A 16 -9.25 18.84 -6.66
C LEU A 16 -9.08 18.43 -8.12
N ALA A 17 -8.28 17.40 -8.41
CA ALA A 17 -8.11 16.92 -9.77
C ALA A 17 -9.41 16.39 -10.37
N LEU A 18 -10.18 15.62 -9.58
CA LEU A 18 -11.50 15.13 -10.03
C LEU A 18 -12.50 16.28 -10.21
N GLN A 19 -12.55 17.23 -9.27
CA GLN A 19 -13.43 18.40 -9.38
C GLN A 19 -13.10 19.25 -10.62
N ASN A 20 -11.80 19.49 -10.90
CA ASN A 20 -11.36 20.21 -12.08
C ASN A 20 -11.68 19.46 -13.38
N ALA A 21 -11.78 18.14 -13.33
CA ALA A 21 -12.22 17.31 -14.45
C ALA A 21 -13.76 17.26 -14.61
N GLY A 22 -14.50 17.98 -13.78
CA GLY A 22 -15.97 18.10 -13.87
C GLY A 22 -16.75 17.02 -13.10
N PHE A 23 -16.10 16.30 -12.18
CA PHE A 23 -16.77 15.34 -11.31
C PHE A 23 -17.30 16.02 -10.04
N GLU A 24 -18.45 15.56 -9.54
CA GLU A 24 -18.91 15.87 -8.18
C GLU A 24 -18.30 14.84 -7.22
N VAL A 25 -17.47 15.29 -6.28
CA VAL A 25 -16.74 14.40 -5.37
C VAL A 25 -17.34 14.48 -3.96
N ILE A 26 -17.71 13.33 -3.42
CA ILE A 26 -18.23 13.16 -2.07
C ILE A 26 -17.18 12.42 -1.24
N THR A 27 -16.67 13.05 -0.19
CA THR A 27 -15.62 12.50 0.68
C THR A 27 -16.14 12.08 2.06
N GLN A 28 -17.43 12.31 2.34
CA GLN A 28 -18.03 11.90 3.59
C GLN A 28 -18.11 10.37 3.66
N LYS A 29 -17.47 9.79 4.69
CA LYS A 29 -17.49 8.34 4.91
C LYS A 29 -18.92 7.86 5.24
N VAL A 30 -19.31 6.79 4.57
CA VAL A 30 -20.56 6.07 4.77
C VAL A 30 -20.27 4.71 5.38
N ALA A 31 -21.04 4.30 6.38
CA ALA A 31 -20.94 2.96 6.96
C ALA A 31 -21.32 1.88 5.93
N GLN A 32 -20.71 0.70 6.03
CA GLN A 32 -20.88 -0.39 5.07
C GLN A 32 -22.37 -0.74 4.84
N GLU A 33 -23.15 -0.79 5.91
CA GLU A 33 -24.58 -1.17 5.91
C GLU A 33 -25.46 -0.12 5.23
N GLN A 34 -25.00 1.11 5.15
CA GLN A 34 -25.72 2.23 4.52
C GLN A 34 -25.25 2.53 3.10
N LEU A 35 -24.18 1.85 2.66
CA LEU A 35 -23.45 2.23 1.45
C LEU A 35 -24.32 2.11 0.20
N ALA A 36 -25.04 1.00 0.03
CA ALA A 36 -25.98 0.81 -1.09
C ALA A 36 -27.07 1.87 -1.13
N ASN A 37 -27.67 2.18 0.02
CA ASN A 37 -28.72 3.20 0.11
C ASN A 37 -28.22 4.58 -0.29
N VAL A 38 -27.03 4.96 0.18
CA VAL A 38 -26.42 6.28 -0.14
C VAL A 38 -26.02 6.34 -1.61
N ILE A 39 -25.41 5.28 -2.17
CA ILE A 39 -25.04 5.20 -3.59
C ILE A 39 -26.29 5.45 -4.46
N ASN A 40 -27.37 4.71 -4.23
CA ASN A 40 -28.58 4.81 -5.01
C ASN A 40 -29.30 6.15 -4.79
N LYS A 41 -29.44 6.62 -3.54
CA LYS A 41 -30.14 7.88 -3.22
C LYS A 41 -29.45 9.11 -3.81
N LYS A 42 -28.12 9.07 -3.95
CA LYS A 42 -27.33 10.19 -4.47
C LYS A 42 -26.93 10.02 -5.93
N ASP A 43 -27.37 8.96 -6.60
CA ASP A 43 -27.01 8.61 -8.00
C ASP A 43 -25.49 8.55 -8.21
N ILE A 44 -24.78 7.90 -7.29
CA ILE A 44 -23.33 7.74 -7.38
C ILE A 44 -23.00 6.66 -8.40
N THR A 45 -22.17 7.00 -9.38
CA THR A 45 -21.79 6.10 -10.46
C THR A 45 -20.34 5.61 -10.34
N VAL A 46 -19.52 6.24 -9.49
CA VAL A 46 -18.13 5.86 -9.25
C VAL A 46 -17.88 5.72 -7.75
N LEU A 47 -17.37 4.58 -7.33
CA LEU A 47 -17.00 4.29 -5.94
C LEU A 47 -15.48 4.15 -5.83
N LEU A 48 -14.85 5.05 -5.09
CA LEU A 48 -13.43 4.97 -4.74
C LEU A 48 -13.28 4.43 -3.32
N VAL A 49 -12.48 3.38 -3.16
CA VAL A 49 -12.24 2.71 -1.89
C VAL A 49 -10.75 2.49 -1.62
N ARG A 50 -10.40 2.18 -0.39
CA ARG A 50 -9.09 1.63 -0.02
C ARG A 50 -9.28 0.23 0.55
N SER A 51 -8.82 -0.04 1.77
CA SER A 51 -8.89 -1.37 2.38
C SER A 51 -10.10 -1.56 3.32
N ALA A 52 -10.72 -0.47 3.79
CA ALA A 52 -11.76 -0.56 4.81
C ALA A 52 -13.13 -0.93 4.22
N THR A 53 -13.49 -0.36 3.08
CA THR A 53 -14.77 -0.65 2.40
C THR A 53 -14.67 -1.96 1.62
N LYS A 54 -15.65 -2.84 1.83
CA LYS A 54 -15.80 -4.09 1.08
C LYS A 54 -16.80 -3.90 -0.05
N VAL A 55 -16.41 -4.30 -1.27
CA VAL A 55 -17.28 -4.26 -2.44
C VAL A 55 -17.51 -5.69 -2.91
N ARG A 56 -18.48 -6.33 -2.29
CA ARG A 56 -18.87 -7.71 -2.56
C ARG A 56 -20.07 -7.75 -3.49
N GLN A 57 -20.46 -8.97 -3.90
CA GLN A 57 -21.57 -9.21 -4.83
C GLN A 57 -22.87 -8.55 -4.38
N ASP A 58 -23.19 -8.62 -3.08
CA ASP A 58 -24.38 -8.01 -2.49
C ASP A 58 -24.45 -6.50 -2.71
N LEU A 59 -23.32 -5.79 -2.51
CA LEU A 59 -23.25 -4.36 -2.77
C LEU A 59 -23.35 -4.03 -4.26
N ILE A 60 -22.67 -4.82 -5.10
CA ILE A 60 -22.71 -4.64 -6.57
C ILE A 60 -24.13 -4.81 -7.10
N ASP A 61 -24.82 -5.87 -6.68
CA ASP A 61 -26.21 -6.14 -7.11
C ASP A 61 -27.19 -5.11 -6.58
N ALA A 62 -26.94 -4.55 -5.38
CA ALA A 62 -27.78 -3.50 -4.81
C ALA A 62 -27.58 -2.13 -5.45
N CYS A 63 -26.55 -1.94 -6.30
CA CYS A 63 -26.19 -0.65 -6.91
C CYS A 63 -26.12 -0.73 -8.43
N PRO A 64 -27.25 -0.88 -9.14
CA PRO A 64 -27.26 -1.14 -10.60
C PRO A 64 -26.73 0.01 -11.45
N GLU A 65 -26.74 1.25 -10.92
CA GLU A 65 -26.24 2.43 -11.62
C GLU A 65 -24.74 2.67 -11.40
N LEU A 66 -24.10 1.86 -10.54
CA LEU A 66 -22.65 1.93 -10.36
C LEU A 66 -21.96 1.47 -11.66
N LYS A 67 -20.96 2.23 -12.12
CA LYS A 67 -20.24 1.98 -13.38
C LYS A 67 -18.77 1.67 -13.18
N MET A 68 -18.18 2.21 -12.11
CA MET A 68 -16.75 2.05 -11.87
C MET A 68 -16.45 1.90 -10.38
N ILE A 69 -15.50 1.03 -10.07
CA ILE A 69 -14.91 0.87 -8.76
C ILE A 69 -13.42 1.12 -8.87
N GLY A 70 -12.91 2.10 -8.13
CA GLY A 70 -11.48 2.41 -8.06
C GLY A 70 -10.91 2.07 -6.69
N ARG A 71 -9.79 1.32 -6.64
CA ARG A 71 -9.09 1.08 -5.38
C ARG A 71 -7.77 1.84 -5.30
N GLY A 72 -7.64 2.70 -4.28
CA GLY A 72 -6.38 3.32 -3.91
C GLY A 72 -5.45 2.32 -3.22
N GLY A 73 -4.76 1.48 -4.00
CA GLY A 73 -3.85 0.43 -3.52
C GLY A 73 -3.54 -0.60 -4.60
N VAL A 74 -2.69 -1.56 -4.28
CA VAL A 74 -2.22 -2.60 -5.22
C VAL A 74 -3.16 -3.81 -5.23
N GLY A 75 -3.39 -4.43 -4.08
CA GLY A 75 -4.29 -5.58 -3.96
C GLY A 75 -5.74 -5.17 -4.11
N MET A 76 -6.61 -6.09 -4.47
CA MET A 76 -8.05 -5.88 -4.64
C MET A 76 -8.88 -6.95 -3.90
N ASP A 77 -8.33 -7.48 -2.82
CA ASP A 77 -8.90 -8.55 -2.00
C ASP A 77 -10.22 -8.18 -1.30
N ASN A 78 -10.50 -6.88 -1.17
CA ASN A 78 -11.76 -6.36 -0.66
C ASN A 78 -12.83 -6.12 -1.75
N ILE A 79 -12.53 -6.39 -3.02
CA ILE A 79 -13.45 -6.21 -4.15
C ILE A 79 -13.64 -7.56 -4.87
N ASP A 80 -14.86 -7.92 -5.19
CA ASP A 80 -15.18 -9.08 -6.04
C ASP A 80 -15.00 -8.69 -7.51
N VAL A 81 -13.73 -8.59 -7.94
CA VAL A 81 -13.32 -7.99 -9.22
C VAL A 81 -13.96 -8.70 -10.42
N GLU A 82 -13.88 -10.02 -10.48
CA GLU A 82 -14.40 -10.77 -11.62
C GLU A 82 -15.94 -10.61 -11.71
N TYR A 83 -16.62 -10.68 -10.57
CA TYR A 83 -18.06 -10.45 -10.51
C TYR A 83 -18.45 -9.03 -10.95
N ALA A 84 -17.71 -8.02 -10.51
CA ALA A 84 -17.93 -6.64 -10.94
C ALA A 84 -17.79 -6.48 -12.46
N LYS A 85 -16.77 -7.09 -13.05
CA LYS A 85 -16.57 -7.10 -14.52
C LYS A 85 -17.68 -7.84 -15.27
N GLU A 86 -18.15 -8.99 -14.75
CA GLU A 86 -19.28 -9.72 -15.33
C GLU A 86 -20.57 -8.88 -15.35
N LYS A 87 -20.74 -8.02 -14.35
CA LYS A 87 -21.84 -7.04 -14.28
C LYS A 87 -21.60 -5.77 -15.14
N GLY A 88 -20.47 -5.70 -15.84
CA GLY A 88 -20.14 -4.58 -16.73
C GLY A 88 -19.53 -3.37 -16.04
N LEU A 89 -19.09 -3.50 -14.76
CA LEU A 89 -18.39 -2.44 -14.06
C LEU A 89 -16.90 -2.39 -14.47
N GLU A 90 -16.36 -1.19 -14.61
CA GLU A 90 -14.93 -1.01 -14.72
C GLU A 90 -14.30 -1.07 -13.32
N VAL A 91 -13.20 -1.84 -13.19
CA VAL A 91 -12.46 -1.94 -11.92
C VAL A 91 -11.00 -1.55 -12.15
N ILE A 92 -10.56 -0.51 -11.45
CA ILE A 92 -9.19 0.02 -11.55
C ILE A 92 -8.51 0.02 -10.17
N ASN A 93 -7.17 0.01 -10.19
CA ASN A 93 -6.36 0.16 -8.98
C ASN A 93 -5.12 1.04 -9.24
N THR A 94 -4.33 1.30 -8.19
CA THR A 94 -3.08 2.08 -8.29
C THR A 94 -1.86 1.17 -8.04
N PRO A 95 -1.43 0.36 -9.04
CA PRO A 95 -0.49 -0.75 -8.82
C PRO A 95 0.96 -0.31 -8.58
N ALA A 96 1.31 0.95 -8.86
CA ALA A 96 2.69 1.45 -8.74
C ALA A 96 2.91 2.40 -7.56
N ALA A 97 1.86 3.03 -7.06
CA ALA A 97 1.95 4.19 -6.17
C ALA A 97 2.66 3.91 -4.82
N SER A 98 2.58 2.70 -4.29
CA SER A 98 3.16 2.33 -2.99
C SER A 98 4.50 1.60 -3.07
N SER A 99 5.02 1.33 -4.27
CA SER A 99 6.19 0.46 -4.42
C SER A 99 7.44 1.00 -3.72
N ALA A 100 7.69 2.31 -3.83
CA ALA A 100 8.80 2.97 -3.16
C ALA A 100 8.65 2.93 -1.63
N SER A 101 7.47 3.27 -1.12
CA SER A 101 7.19 3.29 0.32
C SER A 101 7.35 1.91 0.96
N VAL A 102 6.89 0.85 0.26
CA VAL A 102 7.06 -0.53 0.74
C VAL A 102 8.55 -0.91 0.76
N ALA A 103 9.31 -0.57 -0.28
CA ALA A 103 10.74 -0.82 -0.32
C ALA A 103 11.49 -0.08 0.80
N GLU A 104 11.12 1.15 1.10
CA GLU A 104 11.68 1.93 2.22
C GLU A 104 11.39 1.27 3.58
N LEU A 105 10.18 0.78 3.77
CA LEU A 105 9.81 0.06 4.98
C LEU A 105 10.63 -1.23 5.16
N VAL A 106 10.92 -1.97 4.07
CA VAL A 106 11.81 -3.13 4.10
C VAL A 106 13.18 -2.75 4.68
N PHE A 107 13.78 -1.64 4.21
CA PHE A 107 15.07 -1.20 4.73
C PHE A 107 15.00 -0.63 6.13
N ALA A 108 13.91 0.03 6.52
CA ALA A 108 13.70 0.47 7.90
C ALA A 108 13.72 -0.73 8.86
N HIS A 109 13.02 -1.81 8.53
CA HIS A 109 13.06 -3.04 9.31
C HIS A 109 14.43 -3.72 9.27
N LEU A 110 15.07 -3.80 8.10
CA LEU A 110 16.38 -4.41 7.94
C LEU A 110 17.44 -3.68 8.79
N PHE A 111 17.50 -2.36 8.74
CA PHE A 111 18.38 -1.58 9.60
C PHE A 111 18.05 -1.74 11.08
N GLY A 112 16.77 -1.72 11.43
CA GLY A 112 16.30 -1.94 12.80
C GLY A 112 16.79 -3.27 13.36
N MET A 113 16.73 -4.33 12.55
CA MET A 113 17.15 -5.66 12.91
C MET A 113 18.69 -5.80 13.03
N VAL A 114 19.45 -5.36 12.02
CA VAL A 114 20.91 -5.57 12.01
C VAL A 114 21.68 -4.62 12.94
N ARG A 115 21.06 -3.51 13.37
CA ARG A 115 21.66 -2.50 14.26
C ARG A 115 21.00 -2.45 15.63
N PHE A 116 20.12 -3.41 15.95
CA PHE A 116 19.43 -3.50 17.25
C PHE A 116 18.62 -2.25 17.63
N LEU A 117 18.11 -1.51 16.64
CA LEU A 117 17.46 -0.22 16.88
C LEU A 117 16.27 -0.33 17.83
N TYR A 118 15.46 -1.39 17.69
CA TYR A 118 14.32 -1.63 18.57
C TYR A 118 14.74 -1.77 20.04
N ASN A 119 15.77 -2.59 20.32
CA ASN A 119 16.25 -2.83 21.66
C ASN A 119 16.92 -1.56 22.24
N ALA A 120 17.75 -0.90 21.42
CA ALA A 120 18.42 0.33 21.82
C ALA A 120 17.40 1.43 22.19
N ASN A 121 16.36 1.61 21.38
CA ASN A 121 15.31 2.61 21.63
C ASN A 121 14.52 2.35 22.93
N ARG A 122 14.42 1.11 23.36
CA ARG A 122 13.74 0.74 24.63
C ARG A 122 14.65 0.82 25.84
N GLN A 123 15.90 0.40 25.71
CA GLN A 123 16.82 0.27 26.87
C GLN A 123 17.59 1.56 27.14
N MET A 124 18.05 2.25 26.11
CA MET A 124 18.87 3.47 26.31
C MET A 124 18.16 4.58 27.11
N PRO A 125 16.88 4.88 26.95
CA PRO A 125 16.19 5.88 27.77
C PRO A 125 16.03 5.47 29.24
N LEU A 126 16.00 4.18 29.55
CA LEU A 126 15.75 3.66 30.90
C LEU A 126 17.03 3.37 31.68
N GLU A 127 18.07 2.88 31.00
CA GLU A 127 19.28 2.33 31.60
C GLU A 127 20.56 2.99 31.10
N GLY A 128 20.46 3.93 30.16
CA GLY A 128 21.60 4.47 29.43
C GLY A 128 22.58 5.25 30.31
N ASP A 129 22.15 5.90 31.35
CA ASP A 129 23.02 6.61 32.31
C ASP A 129 23.72 5.66 33.28
N SER A 130 23.08 4.59 33.72
CA SER A 130 23.63 3.61 34.68
C SER A 130 24.42 2.47 34.02
N SER A 131 24.00 2.02 32.82
CA SER A 131 24.52 0.82 32.15
C SER A 131 25.06 1.09 30.73
N PHE A 132 25.50 2.31 30.44
CA PHE A 132 25.92 2.73 29.10
C PHE A 132 27.02 1.83 28.50
N LYS A 133 28.02 1.45 29.30
CA LYS A 133 29.17 0.66 28.80
C LYS A 133 28.71 -0.73 28.35
N GLU A 134 27.83 -1.36 29.09
CA GLU A 134 27.27 -2.69 28.81
C GLU A 134 26.37 -2.65 27.57
N LEU A 135 25.48 -1.68 27.50
CA LEU A 135 24.60 -1.46 26.35
C LEU A 135 25.42 -1.17 25.08
N LYS A 136 26.39 -0.27 25.13
CA LYS A 136 27.29 0.03 24.02
C LYS A 136 28.01 -1.24 23.54
N LYS A 137 28.54 -2.05 24.47
CA LYS A 137 29.20 -3.32 24.14
C LYS A 137 28.24 -4.32 23.49
N SER A 138 27.00 -4.40 23.98
CA SER A 138 25.96 -5.26 23.41
C SER A 138 25.60 -4.86 21.98
N TYR A 139 25.39 -3.57 21.72
CA TYR A 139 25.00 -3.06 20.42
C TYR A 139 26.15 -2.91 19.42
N SER A 140 27.42 -3.01 19.87
CA SER A 140 28.59 -3.04 18.99
C SER A 140 28.65 -4.27 18.09
N LYS A 141 27.83 -5.31 18.39
CA LYS A 141 27.72 -6.54 17.58
C LYS A 141 26.85 -6.38 16.33
N GLY A 142 26.36 -5.19 16.05
CA GLY A 142 25.58 -4.88 14.86
C GLY A 142 26.34 -5.21 13.56
N LYS A 143 25.58 -5.45 12.51
CA LYS A 143 26.12 -5.80 11.18
C LYS A 143 25.99 -4.64 10.21
N GLU A 144 26.92 -4.51 9.30
CA GLU A 144 26.81 -3.65 8.12
C GLU A 144 26.15 -4.41 6.98
N LEU A 145 25.42 -3.70 6.13
CA LEU A 145 24.75 -4.27 4.95
C LEU A 145 25.72 -4.34 3.76
N ALA A 146 26.69 -3.45 3.67
CA ALA A 146 27.67 -3.44 2.60
C ALA A 146 28.36 -4.80 2.44
N GLY A 147 28.47 -5.27 1.21
CA GLY A 147 29.03 -6.59 0.85
C GLY A 147 28.15 -7.79 1.20
N LYS A 148 26.98 -7.60 1.83
CA LYS A 148 26.03 -8.69 2.07
C LYS A 148 25.20 -8.97 0.83
N THR A 149 24.67 -10.18 0.73
CA THR A 149 23.78 -10.58 -0.37
C THR A 149 22.33 -10.57 0.11
N LEU A 150 21.47 -9.83 -0.61
CA LEU A 150 20.04 -9.84 -0.41
C LEU A 150 19.37 -10.76 -1.43
N GLY A 151 18.66 -11.78 -0.95
CA GLY A 151 17.80 -12.62 -1.76
C GLY A 151 16.40 -12.00 -1.88
N ILE A 152 15.88 -11.85 -3.10
CA ILE A 152 14.54 -11.31 -3.38
C ILE A 152 13.73 -12.40 -4.08
N ILE A 153 12.61 -12.79 -3.47
CA ILE A 153 11.63 -13.69 -4.07
C ILE A 153 10.44 -12.84 -4.55
N GLY A 154 10.25 -12.76 -5.87
CA GLY A 154 9.33 -11.84 -6.52
C GLY A 154 10.02 -10.54 -6.94
N PHE A 155 10.32 -10.41 -8.24
CA PHE A 155 11.06 -9.26 -8.80
C PHE A 155 10.14 -8.30 -9.59
N GLY A 156 8.90 -8.16 -9.13
CA GLY A 156 7.95 -7.16 -9.60
C GLY A 156 8.35 -5.74 -9.17
N ARG A 157 7.41 -4.79 -9.25
CA ARG A 157 7.67 -3.36 -8.92
C ARG A 157 8.34 -3.14 -7.57
N ILE A 158 7.84 -3.79 -6.52
CA ILE A 158 8.41 -3.67 -5.16
C ILE A 158 9.81 -4.31 -5.11
N GLY A 159 9.99 -5.53 -5.64
CA GLY A 159 11.29 -6.20 -5.66
C GLY A 159 12.37 -5.39 -6.38
N GLN A 160 12.03 -4.75 -7.49
CA GLN A 160 12.93 -3.85 -8.21
C GLN A 160 13.28 -2.59 -7.39
N GLU A 161 12.33 -1.99 -6.70
CA GLU A 161 12.59 -0.84 -5.82
C GLU A 161 13.45 -1.22 -4.61
N VAL A 162 13.27 -2.43 -4.05
CA VAL A 162 14.14 -2.99 -3.01
C VAL A 162 15.55 -3.22 -3.55
N SER A 163 15.67 -3.81 -4.76
CA SER A 163 16.96 -4.06 -5.40
C SER A 163 17.78 -2.79 -5.62
N LYS A 164 17.16 -1.72 -6.14
CA LYS A 164 17.83 -0.43 -6.34
C LYS A 164 18.42 0.12 -5.04
N ARG A 165 17.69 0.04 -3.94
CA ARG A 165 18.15 0.50 -2.62
C ARG A 165 19.24 -0.39 -2.04
N ALA A 166 19.13 -1.72 -2.21
CA ALA A 166 20.15 -2.67 -1.80
C ALA A 166 21.49 -2.39 -2.48
N ILE A 167 21.47 -2.20 -3.80
CA ILE A 167 22.66 -1.86 -4.60
C ILE A 167 23.27 -0.53 -4.12
N GLY A 168 22.44 0.48 -3.88
CA GLY A 168 22.86 1.78 -3.34
C GLY A 168 23.51 1.70 -1.96
N LEU A 169 23.22 0.65 -1.18
CA LEU A 169 23.84 0.34 0.12
C LEU A 169 25.07 -0.58 0.01
N GLY A 170 25.54 -0.83 -1.21
CA GLY A 170 26.71 -1.70 -1.45
C GLY A 170 26.43 -3.20 -1.23
N MET A 171 25.17 -3.62 -1.29
CA MET A 171 24.79 -5.04 -1.21
C MET A 171 24.86 -5.71 -2.58
N ASN A 172 25.09 -7.03 -2.59
CA ASN A 172 24.81 -7.86 -3.73
C ASN A 172 23.32 -8.26 -3.74
N VAL A 173 22.72 -8.39 -4.92
CA VAL A 173 21.32 -8.81 -5.05
C VAL A 173 21.23 -10.07 -5.89
N VAL A 174 20.47 -11.05 -5.39
CA VAL A 174 20.05 -12.24 -6.12
C VAL A 174 18.53 -12.28 -6.10
N ALA A 175 17.89 -12.36 -7.26
CA ALA A 175 16.45 -12.35 -7.36
C ALA A 175 15.93 -13.62 -8.04
N TYR A 176 14.76 -14.06 -7.60
CA TYR A 176 13.97 -15.10 -8.25
C TYR A 176 12.57 -14.56 -8.55
N ASP A 177 12.12 -14.73 -9.79
CA ASP A 177 10.73 -14.43 -10.18
C ASP A 177 10.28 -15.45 -11.24
N LYS A 178 9.06 -15.95 -11.07
CA LYS A 178 8.47 -16.95 -11.98
C LYS A 178 8.20 -16.39 -13.39
N PHE A 179 7.99 -15.09 -13.50
CA PHE A 179 7.51 -14.44 -14.73
C PHE A 179 8.57 -13.58 -15.44
N ILE A 180 9.75 -13.43 -14.86
CA ILE A 180 10.83 -12.66 -15.50
C ILE A 180 11.69 -13.60 -16.34
N ASN A 181 11.76 -13.32 -17.64
CA ASN A 181 12.72 -13.95 -18.55
C ASN A 181 14.11 -13.34 -18.34
N THR A 182 15.11 -14.18 -18.14
CA THR A 182 16.52 -13.80 -17.96
C THR A 182 17.21 -13.33 -19.24
N SER A 183 16.47 -13.16 -20.32
CA SER A 183 17.01 -12.84 -21.67
C SER A 183 17.01 -11.34 -22.00
N ASN A 184 16.83 -10.46 -21.01
CA ASN A 184 16.94 -9.00 -21.18
C ASN A 184 17.92 -8.41 -20.20
#